data_1024a400876d6170bd9c723d9a811532
#
_entry.id   1024a400876d6170bd9c723d9a811532
#
_cell.length_a   1.000
_cell.length_b   1.000
_cell.length_c   1.000
_cell.angle_alpha   90.00
_cell.angle_beta   90.00
_cell.angle_gamma   90.00
#
_symmetry.space_group_name_H-M   'P 1'
#
loop_
_entity.id
_entity.type
_entity.pdbx_description
1 polymer ?
#
loop_
_entity_poly.entity_id
_entity_poly.type
_entity_poly.pdbx_seq_one_letter_code
_entity_poly.pdbx_strand_id
1 'polypeptide(L)'
;GTTNSLTDLGLTFQWQGSSDGITYNDIVSGTSATFDTSIVADTWFQCVVTCTNSGLSSTSLPIQITLDDPQDCYCEPVYGTTTSSGCLDGDVIARVILNTLDNNSGTGCPSGTAGYSDYTDSLSLTTTLSAGSTYGCTVYAGQWNEGYKAWIDYNQDGFFDNTPVGTPGSEVVGNTTSAVPGSFQVGVLGGNVTFPI
;
A
#
# COMPACT_ATOMS: atom_id res chain seq x y z
N GLY A 1 -3.71 -41.92 17.40
CA GLY A 1 -2.74 -42.19 16.34
C GLY A 1 -1.56 -41.27 16.46
N THR A 2 -0.35 -41.77 16.54
CA THR A 2 0.87 -41.00 16.49
C THR A 2 1.04 -40.52 15.04
N THR A 3 1.01 -39.21 14.82
CA THR A 3 1.41 -38.61 13.54
C THR A 3 2.93 -38.67 13.46
N ASN A 4 3.49 -39.54 12.64
CA ASN A 4 4.90 -39.56 12.35
C ASN A 4 5.28 -38.28 11.60
N SER A 5 6.40 -37.67 12.00
CA SER A 5 7.00 -36.56 11.23
C SER A 5 7.40 -37.05 9.84
N LEU A 6 7.30 -36.22 8.82
CA LEU A 6 7.75 -36.55 7.46
C LEU A 6 9.24 -36.90 7.43
N THR A 7 10.04 -36.32 8.32
CA THR A 7 11.47 -36.64 8.49
C THR A 7 11.68 -38.04 9.09
N ASP A 8 10.77 -38.50 9.97
CA ASP A 8 10.81 -39.88 10.52
C ASP A 8 10.53 -40.93 9.44
N LEU A 9 9.92 -40.52 8.34
CA LEU A 9 9.69 -41.36 7.16
C LEU A 9 10.89 -41.39 6.19
N GLY A 10 12.03 -40.79 6.58
CA GLY A 10 13.23 -40.73 5.75
C GLY A 10 13.13 -39.79 4.57
N LEU A 11 12.35 -38.71 4.70
CA LEU A 11 12.27 -37.63 3.71
C LEU A 11 13.08 -36.42 4.17
N THR A 12 13.82 -35.83 3.26
CA THR A 12 14.48 -34.55 3.43
C THR A 12 13.95 -33.54 2.42
N PHE A 13 14.00 -32.29 2.77
CA PHE A 13 13.47 -31.17 1.99
C PHE A 13 14.57 -30.16 1.70
N GLN A 14 14.53 -29.55 0.53
CA GLN A 14 15.35 -28.40 0.18
C GLN A 14 14.49 -27.42 -0.62
N TRP A 15 14.16 -26.30 0.01
CA TRP A 15 13.50 -25.20 -0.68
C TRP A 15 14.51 -24.41 -1.50
N GLN A 16 14.08 -24.00 -2.67
CA GLN A 16 14.84 -23.23 -3.62
C GLN A 16 14.07 -22.00 -4.04
N GLY A 17 14.79 -20.87 -4.22
CA GLY A 17 14.25 -19.61 -4.69
C GLY A 17 14.82 -19.22 -6.04
N SER A 18 14.01 -18.46 -6.81
CA SER A 18 14.40 -17.93 -8.11
C SER A 18 13.76 -16.56 -8.34
N SER A 19 14.51 -15.63 -8.95
CA SER A 19 14.01 -14.33 -9.37
C SER A 19 13.51 -14.32 -10.83
N ASP A 20 13.80 -15.36 -11.60
CA ASP A 20 13.49 -15.44 -13.03
C ASP A 20 12.61 -16.64 -13.41
N GLY A 21 12.27 -17.50 -12.42
CA GLY A 21 11.50 -18.73 -12.62
C GLY A 21 12.24 -19.82 -13.43
N ILE A 22 13.52 -19.62 -13.73
CA ILE A 22 14.35 -20.52 -14.56
C ILE A 22 15.52 -21.07 -13.76
N THR A 23 16.25 -20.19 -13.08
CA THR A 23 17.45 -20.55 -12.30
C THR A 23 17.10 -20.59 -10.82
N TYR A 24 17.16 -21.75 -10.21
CA TYR A 24 16.81 -21.97 -8.80
C TYR A 24 18.04 -22.18 -7.96
N ASN A 25 18.12 -21.50 -6.82
CA ASN A 25 19.20 -21.63 -5.84
C ASN A 25 18.65 -22.14 -4.51
N ASP A 26 19.44 -22.96 -3.85
CA ASP A 26 19.09 -23.49 -2.54
C ASP A 26 19.00 -22.37 -1.49
N ILE A 27 17.93 -22.39 -0.72
CA ILE A 27 17.75 -21.51 0.43
C ILE A 27 18.35 -22.20 1.64
N VAL A 28 19.37 -21.60 2.25
CA VAL A 28 20.18 -22.21 3.31
C VAL A 28 19.32 -22.70 4.49
N SER A 29 18.29 -21.98 4.88
CA SER A 29 17.35 -22.34 5.97
C SER A 29 16.18 -23.22 5.50
N GLY A 30 16.06 -23.47 4.20
CA GLY A 30 14.91 -24.13 3.58
C GLY A 30 14.96 -25.66 3.63
N THR A 31 15.19 -26.27 4.79
CA THR A 31 15.37 -27.73 4.93
C THR A 31 14.22 -28.43 5.66
N SER A 32 13.14 -27.72 5.98
CA SER A 32 11.95 -28.27 6.65
C SER A 32 10.82 -28.54 5.66
N ALA A 33 9.85 -29.35 6.05
CA ALA A 33 8.66 -29.63 5.24
C ALA A 33 7.80 -28.39 5.00
N THR A 34 7.88 -27.41 5.89
CA THR A 34 7.30 -26.07 5.75
C THR A 34 8.42 -25.04 5.70
N PHE A 35 8.21 -23.96 4.97
CA PHE A 35 9.17 -22.87 4.84
C PHE A 35 8.45 -21.54 4.96
N ASP A 36 8.89 -20.73 5.93
CA ASP A 36 8.38 -19.39 6.17
C ASP A 36 9.46 -18.38 5.80
N THR A 37 9.11 -17.39 4.97
CA THR A 37 10.03 -16.35 4.54
C THR A 37 9.28 -15.07 4.22
N SER A 38 9.98 -13.94 4.26
CA SER A 38 9.53 -12.67 3.68
C SER A 38 10.19 -12.47 2.32
N ILE A 39 9.46 -11.86 1.40
CA ILE A 39 9.98 -11.48 0.08
C ILE A 39 10.00 -9.96 -0.04
N VAL A 40 10.97 -9.44 -0.80
CA VAL A 40 11.11 -8.01 -1.11
C VAL A 40 10.99 -7.73 -2.62
N ALA A 41 10.75 -8.75 -3.39
CA ALA A 41 10.51 -8.72 -4.83
C ALA A 41 9.80 -10.01 -5.24
N ASP A 42 9.18 -10.01 -6.41
CA ASP A 42 8.58 -11.21 -7.01
C ASP A 42 9.58 -12.36 -6.99
N THR A 43 9.14 -13.49 -6.44
CA THR A 43 10.03 -14.62 -6.22
C THR A 43 9.31 -15.93 -6.52
N TRP A 44 9.98 -16.81 -7.23
CA TRP A 44 9.52 -18.16 -7.48
C TRP A 44 10.11 -19.10 -6.44
N PHE A 45 9.32 -20.06 -5.98
CA PHE A 45 9.74 -21.10 -5.04
C PHE A 45 9.40 -22.49 -5.56
N GLN A 46 10.29 -23.43 -5.27
CA GLN A 46 10.05 -24.87 -5.44
C GLN A 46 10.71 -25.64 -4.29
N CYS A 47 10.32 -26.88 -4.11
CA CYS A 47 10.88 -27.75 -3.08
C CYS A 47 11.36 -29.06 -3.70
N VAL A 48 12.61 -29.39 -3.43
CA VAL A 48 13.18 -30.71 -3.74
C VAL A 48 12.98 -31.63 -2.53
N VAL A 49 12.29 -32.73 -2.73
CA VAL A 49 12.04 -33.77 -1.72
C VAL A 49 12.88 -34.97 -2.05
N THR A 50 13.69 -35.42 -1.11
CA THR A 50 14.58 -36.58 -1.31
C THR A 50 14.24 -37.69 -0.32
N CYS A 51 14.09 -38.90 -0.82
CA CYS A 51 13.98 -40.10 0.00
C CYS A 51 15.42 -40.60 0.36
N THR A 52 15.78 -40.51 1.64
CA THR A 52 17.12 -40.86 2.11
C THR A 52 17.48 -42.32 1.89
N ASN A 53 16.47 -43.22 1.94
CA ASN A 53 16.69 -44.68 1.78
C ASN A 53 16.99 -45.08 0.34
N SER A 54 16.41 -44.42 -0.65
CA SER A 54 16.60 -44.72 -2.07
C SER A 54 17.54 -43.75 -2.77
N GLY A 55 17.79 -42.59 -2.19
CA GLY A 55 18.52 -41.50 -2.83
C GLY A 55 17.75 -40.80 -3.97
N LEU A 56 16.48 -41.16 -4.21
CA LEU A 56 15.68 -40.57 -5.27
C LEU A 56 15.07 -39.26 -4.79
N SER A 57 15.05 -38.26 -5.68
CA SER A 57 14.51 -36.95 -5.45
C SER A 57 13.42 -36.61 -6.46
N SER A 58 12.48 -35.78 -6.05
CA SER A 58 11.47 -35.16 -6.91
C SER A 58 11.35 -33.67 -6.54
N THR A 59 11.14 -32.85 -7.54
CA THR A 59 10.95 -31.40 -7.38
C THR A 59 9.48 -31.05 -7.59
N SER A 60 8.94 -30.20 -6.73
CA SER A 60 7.58 -29.67 -6.88
C SER A 60 7.43 -28.81 -8.13
N LEU A 61 6.23 -28.57 -8.57
CA LEU A 61 5.97 -27.47 -9.50
C LEU A 61 6.35 -26.17 -8.82
N PRO A 62 6.96 -25.23 -9.55
CA PRO A 62 7.28 -23.92 -9.00
C PRO A 62 5.99 -23.10 -8.80
N ILE A 63 6.01 -22.24 -7.77
CA ILE A 63 4.99 -21.24 -7.49
C ILE A 63 5.62 -19.88 -7.46
N GLN A 64 5.01 -18.91 -8.12
CA GLN A 64 5.39 -17.51 -8.01
C GLN A 64 4.61 -16.86 -6.87
N ILE A 65 5.29 -16.10 -6.05
CA ILE A 65 4.72 -15.14 -5.12
C ILE A 65 5.07 -13.76 -5.67
N THR A 66 4.04 -12.98 -5.93
CA THR A 66 4.17 -11.59 -6.39
C THR A 66 3.95 -10.64 -5.22
N LEU A 67 4.62 -9.51 -5.26
CA LEU A 67 4.32 -8.38 -4.40
C LEU A 67 3.43 -7.43 -5.19
N ASP A 68 2.27 -7.14 -4.63
CA ASP A 68 1.46 -6.05 -5.14
C ASP A 68 2.04 -4.72 -4.65
N ASP A 69 1.87 -3.66 -5.41
CA ASP A 69 2.23 -2.33 -4.96
C ASP A 69 1.39 -1.96 -3.72
N PRO A 70 1.95 -1.25 -2.74
CA PRO A 70 1.22 -0.88 -1.51
C PRO A 70 -0.13 -0.19 -1.79
N GLN A 71 -0.22 0.56 -2.88
CA GLN A 71 -1.45 1.22 -3.30
C GLN A 71 -2.59 0.25 -3.62
N ASP A 72 -2.28 -0.97 -4.07
CA ASP A 72 -3.29 -1.99 -4.38
C ASP A 72 -3.89 -2.62 -3.10
N CYS A 73 -3.26 -2.36 -1.95
CA CYS A 73 -3.76 -2.80 -0.65
C CYS A 73 -4.73 -1.81 0.01
N TYR A 74 -4.83 -0.58 -0.50
CA TYR A 74 -5.73 0.41 0.08
C TYR A 74 -7.18 0.09 -0.24
N CYS A 75 -8.05 0.31 0.75
CA CYS A 75 -9.47 0.14 0.53
C CYS A 75 -10.04 1.32 -0.27
N GLU A 76 -10.79 1.03 -1.32
CA GLU A 76 -11.57 2.03 -2.02
C GLU A 76 -12.73 2.50 -1.14
N PRO A 77 -12.88 3.80 -0.88
CA PRO A 77 -14.00 4.31 -0.12
C PRO A 77 -15.30 4.12 -0.89
N VAL A 78 -16.27 3.48 -0.24
CA VAL A 78 -17.60 3.31 -0.80
C VAL A 78 -18.48 4.47 -0.33
N TYR A 79 -18.88 5.32 -1.25
CA TYR A 79 -19.85 6.36 -0.97
C TYR A 79 -21.25 5.76 -0.81
N GLY A 80 -22.00 6.24 0.20
CA GLY A 80 -23.38 5.74 0.43
C GLY A 80 -24.27 5.96 -0.79
N THR A 81 -25.17 5.04 -1.01
CA THR A 81 -26.09 4.96 -2.17
C THR A 81 -27.19 6.05 -2.21
N THR A 82 -27.09 7.08 -1.41
CA THR A 82 -28.08 8.18 -1.45
C THR A 82 -27.79 9.08 -2.64
N THR A 83 -28.74 9.14 -3.51
CA THR A 83 -28.75 9.73 -4.85
C THR A 83 -28.62 11.26 -4.90
N SER A 84 -28.36 11.91 -3.82
CA SER A 84 -28.14 13.33 -3.77
C SER A 84 -26.82 13.56 -3.14
N SER A 85 -25.86 14.03 -3.91
CA SER A 85 -24.81 14.72 -3.25
C SER A 85 -23.41 14.22 -3.50
N GLY A 86 -22.50 14.78 -2.85
CA GLY A 86 -21.10 14.60 -3.04
C GLY A 86 -20.66 15.35 -4.30
N CYS A 87 -19.91 14.69 -5.13
CA CYS A 87 -19.31 15.29 -6.32
C CYS A 87 -20.32 15.94 -7.29
N LEU A 88 -21.60 15.51 -7.30
CA LEU A 88 -22.60 16.05 -8.24
C LEU A 88 -23.08 17.45 -7.87
N ASP A 89 -23.02 17.85 -6.61
CA ASP A 89 -23.43 19.17 -6.15
C ASP A 89 -22.26 20.04 -5.64
N GLY A 90 -21.04 19.59 -5.92
CA GLY A 90 -19.83 20.35 -5.63
C GLY A 90 -19.21 20.09 -4.25
N ASP A 91 -19.63 19.03 -3.58
CA ASP A 91 -18.98 18.50 -2.37
C ASP A 91 -17.76 17.70 -2.77
N VAL A 92 -16.67 18.40 -3.04
CA VAL A 92 -15.45 17.84 -3.65
C VAL A 92 -14.19 18.44 -3.07
N ILE A 93 -13.09 17.70 -3.16
CA ILE A 93 -11.74 18.26 -3.06
C ILE A 93 -11.42 18.89 -4.41
N ALA A 94 -11.35 20.23 -4.49
CA ALA A 94 -11.16 20.92 -5.75
C ALA A 94 -9.70 20.87 -6.24
N ARG A 95 -8.73 20.93 -5.31
CA ARG A 95 -7.30 20.88 -5.63
C ARG A 95 -6.47 20.43 -4.44
N VAL A 96 -5.40 19.72 -4.71
CA VAL A 96 -4.39 19.33 -3.71
C VAL A 96 -3.01 19.78 -4.19
N ILE A 97 -2.26 20.45 -3.33
CA ILE A 97 -0.87 20.85 -3.58
C ILE A 97 0.00 20.26 -2.48
N LEU A 98 1.08 19.58 -2.85
CA LEU A 98 2.12 19.11 -1.96
C LEU A 98 3.48 19.24 -2.66
N ASN A 99 4.32 20.13 -2.18
CA ASN A 99 5.59 20.44 -2.83
C ASN A 99 5.39 20.82 -4.32
N THR A 100 5.91 20.02 -5.23
CA THR A 100 5.74 20.22 -6.69
C THR A 100 4.51 19.52 -7.26
N LEU A 101 3.85 18.64 -6.51
CA LEU A 101 2.58 18.06 -6.92
C LEU A 101 1.49 19.12 -6.86
N ASP A 102 0.75 19.25 -7.96
CA ASP A 102 -0.40 20.15 -8.07
C ASP A 102 -1.52 19.43 -8.82
N ASN A 103 -2.41 18.83 -8.07
CA ASN A 103 -3.60 18.20 -8.62
C ASN A 103 -4.76 19.19 -8.62
N ASN A 104 -5.00 19.83 -9.75
CA ASN A 104 -6.12 20.76 -9.99
C ASN A 104 -7.21 20.12 -10.88
N SER A 105 -7.32 18.80 -10.88
CA SER A 105 -8.33 18.10 -11.70
C SER A 105 -9.73 18.20 -11.10
N GLY A 106 -9.83 18.61 -9.83
CA GLY A 106 -11.06 18.48 -9.06
C GLY A 106 -11.40 17.01 -8.82
N THR A 107 -11.82 16.68 -7.63
CA THR A 107 -12.43 15.37 -7.42
C THR A 107 -13.88 15.48 -7.84
N GLY A 108 -14.13 15.20 -9.08
CA GLY A 108 -15.49 15.18 -9.57
C GLY A 108 -16.17 13.86 -9.29
N CYS A 109 -17.14 13.57 -10.13
CA CYS A 109 -17.69 12.25 -10.32
C CYS A 109 -17.00 11.67 -11.57
N PRO A 110 -15.70 11.33 -11.53
CA PRO A 110 -15.12 10.65 -12.65
C PRO A 110 -15.86 9.34 -12.84
N SER A 111 -15.92 8.88 -14.02
CA SER A 111 -16.68 7.74 -14.48
C SER A 111 -16.71 6.57 -13.47
N GLY A 112 -17.76 6.45 -12.71
CA GLY A 112 -18.14 5.21 -12.05
C GLY A 112 -18.33 5.25 -10.54
N THR A 113 -17.44 5.86 -9.76
CA THR A 113 -17.57 5.87 -8.30
C THR A 113 -17.71 7.31 -7.79
N ALA A 114 -18.90 7.66 -7.31
CA ALA A 114 -19.16 8.98 -6.78
C ALA A 114 -18.27 9.26 -5.56
N GLY A 115 -17.57 10.38 -5.59
CA GLY A 115 -16.75 10.85 -4.46
C GLY A 115 -15.36 10.23 -4.32
N TYR A 116 -14.95 9.34 -5.23
CA TYR A 116 -13.60 8.77 -5.25
C TYR A 116 -12.91 9.06 -6.59
N SER A 117 -11.65 9.39 -6.55
CA SER A 117 -10.80 9.55 -7.72
C SER A 117 -9.43 8.95 -7.43
N ASP A 118 -9.03 8.01 -8.23
CA ASP A 118 -7.70 7.40 -8.20
C ASP A 118 -6.78 8.13 -9.17
N TYR A 119 -5.58 8.48 -8.70
CA TYR A 119 -4.53 9.15 -9.45
C TYR A 119 -3.20 8.41 -9.42
N THR A 120 -3.18 7.18 -8.93
CA THR A 120 -1.95 6.38 -8.79
C THR A 120 -1.21 6.19 -10.10
N ASP A 121 -1.92 6.02 -11.20
CA ASP A 121 -1.36 5.89 -12.55
C ASP A 121 -0.94 7.23 -13.20
N SER A 122 -1.19 8.35 -12.52
CA SER A 122 -0.93 9.68 -13.08
C SER A 122 0.51 10.13 -12.81
N LEU A 123 1.43 9.78 -13.68
CA LEU A 123 2.85 10.14 -13.57
C LEU A 123 3.13 11.64 -13.43
N SER A 124 2.22 12.49 -13.88
CA SER A 124 2.31 13.95 -13.72
C SER A 124 1.91 14.44 -12.32
N LEU A 125 1.25 13.61 -11.52
CA LEU A 125 0.78 13.91 -10.17
C LEU A 125 1.68 13.26 -9.12
N THR A 126 2.97 13.34 -9.32
CA THR A 126 3.99 12.84 -8.41
C THR A 126 4.89 13.96 -7.90
N THR A 127 5.52 13.74 -6.76
CA THR A 127 6.52 14.65 -6.21
C THR A 127 7.58 13.86 -5.46
N THR A 128 8.80 14.41 -5.39
CA THR A 128 9.87 13.82 -4.60
C THR A 128 9.96 14.54 -3.26
N LEU A 129 9.93 13.78 -2.19
CA LEU A 129 10.01 14.27 -0.83
C LEU A 129 11.21 13.62 -0.13
N SER A 130 11.87 14.37 0.73
CA SER A 130 13.02 13.88 1.49
C SER A 130 12.63 13.65 2.95
N ALA A 131 13.02 12.53 3.51
CA ALA A 131 12.82 12.23 4.92
C ALA A 131 13.44 13.33 5.81
N GLY A 132 12.81 13.65 6.92
CA GLY A 132 13.22 14.73 7.83
C GLY A 132 12.96 16.15 7.32
N SER A 133 12.45 16.32 6.09
CA SER A 133 12.14 17.63 5.51
C SER A 133 10.68 17.99 5.71
N THR A 134 10.40 19.30 5.66
CA THR A 134 9.04 19.85 5.84
C THR A 134 8.59 20.52 4.54
N TYR A 135 7.38 20.20 4.10
CA TYR A 135 6.79 20.71 2.86
C TYR A 135 5.41 21.33 3.10
N GLY A 136 5.08 22.35 2.30
CA GLY A 136 3.75 22.93 2.30
C GLY A 136 2.75 21.95 1.71
N CYS A 137 1.62 21.79 2.39
CA CYS A 137 0.48 21.01 1.92
C CYS A 137 -0.78 21.89 1.94
N THR A 138 -1.55 21.87 0.85
CA THR A 138 -2.76 22.68 0.72
C THR A 138 -3.85 21.89 0.05
N VAL A 139 -5.05 21.98 0.59
CA VAL A 139 -6.27 21.41 0.01
C VAL A 139 -7.29 22.53 -0.20
N TYR A 140 -7.95 22.52 -1.33
CA TYR A 140 -9.03 23.45 -1.66
C TYR A 140 -10.37 22.72 -1.59
N ALA A 141 -11.33 23.35 -0.93
CA ALA A 141 -12.72 22.91 -0.90
C ALA A 141 -13.42 23.18 -2.23
N GLY A 142 -14.47 22.40 -2.50
CA GLY A 142 -15.46 22.67 -3.53
C GLY A 142 -16.42 23.80 -3.14
N GLN A 143 -17.73 23.57 -3.27
CA GLN A 143 -18.75 24.58 -3.01
C GLN A 143 -19.21 24.64 -1.55
N TRP A 144 -18.94 23.61 -0.77
CA TRP A 144 -19.48 23.45 0.56
C TRP A 144 -18.41 23.54 1.65
N ASN A 145 -18.87 23.70 2.89
CA ASN A 145 -17.99 23.59 4.05
C ASN A 145 -17.69 22.12 4.29
N GLU A 146 -16.43 21.77 4.30
CA GLU A 146 -15.98 20.38 4.38
C GLU A 146 -14.97 20.16 5.50
N GLY A 147 -14.90 18.95 5.99
CA GLY A 147 -13.82 18.47 6.82
C GLY A 147 -12.87 17.61 5.99
N TYR A 148 -11.57 17.83 6.16
CA TYR A 148 -10.55 17.07 5.47
C TYR A 148 -9.71 16.27 6.45
N LYS A 149 -9.23 15.14 5.99
CA LYS A 149 -8.16 14.40 6.62
C LYS A 149 -7.25 13.84 5.53
N ALA A 150 -5.96 13.92 5.77
CA ALA A 150 -4.97 13.39 4.85
C ALA A 150 -4.03 12.43 5.59
N TRP A 151 -3.63 11.38 4.87
CA TRP A 151 -2.69 10.38 5.33
C TRP A 151 -1.59 10.20 4.30
N ILE A 152 -0.43 9.79 4.75
CA ILE A 152 0.66 9.30 3.91
C ILE A 152 1.15 8.02 4.56
N ASP A 153 1.10 6.93 3.82
CA ASP A 153 1.70 5.65 4.22
C ASP A 153 3.22 5.77 4.10
N TYR A 154 3.88 6.07 5.22
CA TYR A 154 5.33 6.26 5.26
C TYR A 154 6.10 4.95 5.30
N ASN A 155 5.51 3.92 5.86
CA ASN A 155 6.14 2.63 6.04
C ASN A 155 5.81 1.64 4.91
N GLN A 156 4.87 2.02 4.03
CA GLN A 156 4.43 1.25 2.86
C GLN A 156 3.89 -0.14 3.24
N ASP A 157 3.12 -0.21 4.34
CA ASP A 157 2.51 -1.46 4.78
C ASP A 157 1.08 -1.68 4.24
N GLY A 158 0.55 -0.72 3.47
CA GLY A 158 -0.78 -0.78 2.87
C GLY A 158 -1.92 -0.40 3.81
N PHE A 159 -1.62 0.13 5.00
CA PHE A 159 -2.60 0.59 5.97
C PHE A 159 -2.33 2.03 6.38
N PHE A 160 -3.38 2.79 6.64
CA PHE A 160 -3.26 4.14 7.18
C PHE A 160 -3.43 4.14 8.71
N ASP A 161 -2.35 4.37 9.44
CA ASP A 161 -2.41 4.53 10.90
C ASP A 161 -3.13 5.83 11.26
N ASN A 162 -4.18 5.70 12.08
CA ASN A 162 -5.04 6.78 12.51
C ASN A 162 -4.62 7.43 13.83
N THR A 163 -3.43 7.17 14.34
CA THR A 163 -2.96 7.86 15.54
C THR A 163 -2.92 9.37 15.32
N PRO A 164 -3.10 10.19 16.37
CA PRO A 164 -3.16 11.64 16.21
C PRO A 164 -1.91 12.23 15.56
N VAL A 165 -2.09 13.26 14.77
CA VAL A 165 -1.00 14.05 14.16
C VAL A 165 0.07 14.41 15.18
N GLY A 166 1.33 14.22 14.83
CA GLY A 166 2.48 14.50 15.70
C GLY A 166 2.84 13.40 16.67
N THR A 167 2.10 12.30 16.69
CA THR A 167 2.50 11.08 17.41
C THR A 167 3.56 10.34 16.57
N PRO A 168 4.65 9.86 17.16
CA PRO A 168 5.62 9.04 16.42
C PRO A 168 4.93 7.83 15.75
N GLY A 169 5.18 7.63 14.48
CA GLY A 169 4.54 6.58 13.66
C GLY A 169 3.17 6.94 13.12
N SER A 170 2.61 8.12 13.42
CA SER A 170 1.36 8.57 12.82
C SER A 170 1.52 8.84 11.32
N GLU A 171 0.62 8.34 10.54
CA GLU A 171 0.51 8.60 9.10
C GLU A 171 -0.51 9.71 8.78
N VAL A 172 -1.22 10.19 9.79
CA VAL A 172 -2.08 11.36 9.65
C VAL A 172 -1.21 12.60 9.50
N VAL A 173 -1.20 13.19 8.32
CA VAL A 173 -0.42 14.41 8.03
C VAL A 173 -1.20 15.67 8.31
N GLY A 174 -2.52 15.59 8.39
CA GLY A 174 -3.35 16.73 8.74
C GLY A 174 -4.83 16.43 8.75
N ASN A 175 -5.57 17.26 9.49
CA ASN A 175 -7.02 17.24 9.50
C ASN A 175 -7.61 18.62 9.78
N THR A 176 -8.81 18.88 9.24
CA THR A 176 -9.62 20.05 9.59
C THR A 176 -11.08 19.63 9.69
N THR A 177 -11.84 20.29 10.55
CA THR A 177 -13.27 20.01 10.75
C THR A 177 -14.18 21.00 10.05
N SER A 178 -13.64 22.08 9.48
CA SER A 178 -14.41 23.10 8.78
C SER A 178 -13.52 23.79 7.74
N ALA A 179 -14.00 23.83 6.53
CA ALA A 179 -13.37 24.50 5.39
C ALA A 179 -14.38 25.44 4.73
N VAL A 180 -13.94 26.65 4.40
CA VAL A 180 -14.79 27.62 3.73
C VAL A 180 -14.86 27.31 2.24
N PRO A 181 -16.07 27.30 1.62
CA PRO A 181 -16.23 26.97 0.21
C PRO A 181 -15.39 27.84 -0.71
N GLY A 182 -14.79 27.22 -1.73
CA GLY A 182 -14.02 27.91 -2.75
C GLY A 182 -12.79 28.65 -2.26
N SER A 183 -12.40 28.50 -1.01
CA SER A 183 -11.27 29.18 -0.43
C SER A 183 -10.06 28.27 -0.28
N PHE A 184 -8.90 28.90 -0.26
CA PHE A 184 -7.64 28.27 0.09
C PHE A 184 -7.72 27.78 1.55
N GLN A 185 -7.51 26.52 1.78
CA GLN A 185 -7.52 25.95 3.11
C GLN A 185 -6.14 26.03 3.75
N VAL A 186 -6.02 26.93 4.71
CA VAL A 186 -4.84 27.05 5.57
C VAL A 186 -5.20 26.46 6.92
N GLY A 187 -4.47 25.48 7.33
CA GLY A 187 -4.73 24.81 8.60
C GLY A 187 -3.81 23.61 8.73
N VAL A 188 -4.27 22.58 9.38
CA VAL A 188 -3.47 21.35 9.45
C VAL A 188 -3.19 20.78 8.05
N LEU A 189 -4.14 20.91 7.13
CA LEU A 189 -3.95 20.58 5.71
C LEU A 189 -3.50 21.78 4.84
N GLY A 190 -3.47 22.98 5.36
CA GLY A 190 -2.87 24.14 4.69
C GLY A 190 -1.55 24.56 5.35
N GLY A 191 -1.00 23.72 6.20
CA GLY A 191 0.26 23.94 6.90
C GLY A 191 1.41 23.18 6.25
N ASN A 192 2.39 22.90 7.07
CA ASN A 192 3.57 22.14 6.68
C ASN A 192 3.45 20.70 7.17
N VAL A 193 3.85 19.78 6.31
CA VAL A 193 3.96 18.34 6.63
C VAL A 193 5.45 18.02 6.77
N THR A 194 5.84 17.46 7.91
CA THR A 194 7.21 17.00 8.15
C THR A 194 7.24 15.48 7.99
N PHE A 195 8.07 15.01 7.09
CA PHE A 195 8.25 13.60 6.83
C PHE A 195 9.16 12.97 7.87
N PRO A 196 8.84 11.79 8.40
CA PRO A 196 9.70 11.07 9.33
C PRO A 196 11.05 10.71 8.68
N ILE A 197 12.05 10.48 9.55
CA ILE A 197 13.41 10.08 9.15
C ILE A 197 13.50 8.57 9.12
#